data_4be97a2f65570c4462319e07e12c4ce1
#
_entry.id   4be97a2f65570c4462319e07e12c4ce1
#
_cell.length_a   1.000
_cell.length_b   1.000
_cell.length_c   1.000
_cell.angle_alpha   90.00
_cell.angle_beta   90.00
_cell.angle_gamma   90.00
#
_symmetry.space_group_name_H-M   'P 1'
#
loop_
_entity.id
_entity.type
_entity.pdbx_description
1 polymer ?
#
loop_
_entity_poly.entity_id
_entity_poly.type
_entity_poly.pdbx_seq_one_letter_code
_entity_poly.pdbx_strand_id
1 'polypeptide(L)'
;MQANCTIIKESSNENSTNFVGNEGKLSIHCSMRNHNHSKESLKANGFYKSHLKYWILSFLILLNSFSPIKSQLSPDASISILTCAPGDELYSLFGHTAIRVQDPVTDTDYVFNYGTFNFNTPNFYLKFMRGQLNYMLSVTSYQHFLYEYQFTGRSVWEQTLDLTQSEKQQLFRALIINAEPENRYYQYHFFFDNCATRVRDMALLFIPDGVSFEIPDYLEGMTFRDAIAYYLQNKPWTKLGLDILLGQPTDDLVDESSIQFLPDYLMWQFETAVRNNNNQPVILNTRTILEFDEESTYPILSPMVVLWIVSLIIIAISAWEYKRKIFIKWINVAIFSTTSILGLLICFLWFFTEHSVTGPNWHLLWANPLHLFVIRAAWYNNRINRYINLLVLMALVVILTGFSFVPQYIPASLVPLWLVLIIRLLMVARVKPGPLKKND
;
A
#
# COMPACT_ATOMS: atom_id res chain seq x y z
N MET A 1 10.42 -40.24 27.46
CA MET A 1 10.71 -39.36 28.63
C MET A 1 10.12 -38.01 28.35
N GLN A 2 9.03 -37.66 29.00
CA GLN A 2 8.44 -36.33 28.96
C GLN A 2 8.91 -35.58 30.19
N ALA A 3 9.58 -34.44 29.98
CA ALA A 3 9.93 -33.54 31.08
C ALA A 3 8.86 -32.47 31.19
N ASN A 4 8.17 -32.40 32.31
CA ASN A 4 7.26 -31.29 32.63
C ASN A 4 8.06 -30.21 33.35
N CYS A 5 8.23 -29.06 32.71
CA CYS A 5 8.77 -27.86 33.33
C CYS A 5 7.63 -26.90 33.67
N THR A 6 7.51 -26.52 34.93
CA THR A 6 6.55 -25.53 35.40
C THR A 6 7.29 -24.23 35.72
N ILE A 7 6.83 -23.13 35.14
CA ILE A 7 7.35 -21.78 35.44
C ILE A 7 6.54 -21.22 36.61
N ILE A 8 7.18 -20.92 37.71
CA ILE A 8 6.57 -20.25 38.86
C ILE A 8 7.13 -18.82 38.90
N LYS A 9 6.23 -17.86 38.85
CA LYS A 9 6.52 -16.44 39.02
C LYS A 9 6.23 -16.09 40.47
N GLU A 10 7.25 -15.83 41.27
CA GLU A 10 7.06 -15.32 42.63
C GLU A 10 6.70 -13.83 42.57
N SER A 11 5.56 -13.49 43.16
CA SER A 11 5.15 -12.12 43.44
C SER A 11 5.62 -11.73 44.82
N SER A 12 6.57 -10.81 44.93
CA SER A 12 6.86 -10.12 46.15
C SER A 12 6.03 -8.85 46.25
N ASN A 13 5.12 -8.86 47.24
CA ASN A 13 4.48 -7.67 47.77
C ASN A 13 5.46 -7.05 48.80
N GLU A 14 5.84 -5.80 48.58
CA GLU A 14 6.06 -4.85 49.67
C GLU A 14 6.35 -3.44 49.17
N ASN A 15 5.69 -2.48 49.81
CA ASN A 15 5.80 -1.05 49.64
C ASN A 15 7.22 -0.54 49.96
N SER A 16 7.81 0.25 49.06
CA SER A 16 8.41 1.55 49.41
C SER A 16 9.20 2.13 48.21
N THR A 17 9.07 3.41 48.07
CA THR A 17 9.81 4.34 47.22
C THR A 17 11.30 4.05 47.09
N ASN A 18 11.80 3.84 45.85
CA ASN A 18 12.93 4.55 45.23
C ASN A 18 13.34 3.89 43.89
N PHE A 19 13.59 4.72 42.92
CA PHE A 19 14.17 4.41 41.62
C PHE A 19 15.54 3.71 41.75
N VAL A 20 15.71 2.56 41.12
CA VAL A 20 16.90 2.09 40.37
C VAL A 20 16.59 0.66 39.88
N GLY A 21 17.03 0.32 38.64
CA GLY A 21 16.69 -0.86 37.89
C GLY A 21 16.80 -2.20 38.62
N ASN A 22 15.85 -3.06 38.30
CA ASN A 22 15.90 -4.43 38.78
C ASN A 22 15.66 -5.40 37.61
N GLU A 23 16.76 -6.04 37.19
CA GLU A 23 16.71 -7.21 36.32
C GLU A 23 16.15 -8.38 37.11
N GLY A 24 14.95 -8.84 36.76
CA GLY A 24 14.35 -10.03 37.35
C GLY A 24 15.08 -11.30 36.90
N LYS A 25 15.78 -11.96 37.80
CA LYS A 25 16.36 -13.29 37.59
C LYS A 25 15.24 -14.34 37.52
N LEU A 26 15.14 -15.00 36.36
CA LEU A 26 14.35 -16.21 36.19
C LEU A 26 15.19 -17.41 36.61
N SER A 27 14.77 -18.15 37.64
CA SER A 27 15.37 -19.45 38.02
C SER A 27 14.48 -20.58 37.51
N ILE A 28 15.06 -21.52 36.78
CA ILE A 28 14.39 -22.73 36.32
C ILE A 28 14.79 -23.88 37.24
N HIS A 29 13.85 -24.45 37.95
CA HIS A 29 14.06 -25.68 38.73
C HIS A 29 13.52 -26.87 37.95
N CYS A 30 14.43 -27.78 37.53
CA CYS A 30 14.10 -29.10 37.03
C CYS A 30 14.32 -30.15 38.08
N SER A 31 13.27 -30.84 38.50
CA SER A 31 13.37 -32.01 39.44
C SER A 31 13.43 -33.30 38.64
N MET A 32 14.51 -34.05 38.80
CA MET A 32 14.64 -35.41 38.29
C MET A 32 14.15 -36.38 39.36
N ARG A 33 13.12 -37.15 39.04
CA ARG A 33 12.66 -38.27 39.90
C ARG A 33 13.39 -39.55 39.48
N ASN A 34 14.29 -40.01 40.34
CA ASN A 34 14.95 -41.33 40.20
C ASN A 34 13.96 -42.44 40.50
N HIS A 35 13.70 -43.33 39.55
CA HIS A 35 13.15 -44.63 39.80
C HIS A 35 14.28 -45.67 39.63
N ASN A 36 14.64 -46.28 40.77
CA ASN A 36 15.46 -47.46 40.82
C ASN A 36 14.68 -48.66 40.23
N HIS A 37 15.19 -49.28 39.22
CA HIS A 37 14.94 -50.71 38.95
C HIS A 37 16.22 -51.41 38.57
N SER A 38 16.36 -52.54 39.22
CA SER A 38 17.43 -53.51 39.27
C SER A 38 17.88 -54.07 37.92
N LYS A 39 19.18 -54.25 37.84
CA LYS A 39 20.01 -55.19 37.14
C LYS A 39 19.30 -56.20 36.20
N GLU A 40 19.49 -56.01 34.87
CA GLU A 40 19.75 -57.11 33.92
C GLU A 40 20.85 -56.65 32.96
N SER A 41 21.95 -57.37 33.06
CA SER A 41 23.17 -57.09 32.32
C SER A 41 23.25 -57.93 31.05
N LEU A 42 23.93 -57.35 30.04
CA LEU A 42 24.63 -58.05 28.97
C LEU A 42 23.77 -58.62 27.82
N LYS A 43 23.52 -57.80 26.82
CA LYS A 43 23.69 -58.09 25.38
C LYS A 43 23.21 -56.97 24.44
N ALA A 44 23.66 -55.75 24.63
CA ALA A 44 23.25 -54.60 23.78
C ALA A 44 24.42 -53.80 23.15
N ASN A 45 25.64 -54.29 23.20
CA ASN A 45 26.80 -53.50 22.76
C ASN A 45 27.12 -53.57 21.27
N GLY A 46 26.41 -54.41 20.46
CA GLY A 46 26.63 -54.50 19.00
C GLY A 46 25.70 -53.62 18.15
N PHE A 47 24.47 -53.42 18.60
CA PHE A 47 23.45 -52.73 17.83
C PHE A 47 23.58 -51.21 17.86
N TYR A 48 24.05 -50.61 18.96
CA TYR A 48 24.20 -49.18 19.12
C TYR A 48 25.35 -48.58 18.31
N LYS A 49 26.41 -49.29 18.06
CA LYS A 49 27.57 -48.78 17.29
C LYS A 49 27.30 -48.67 15.79
N SER A 50 26.41 -49.48 15.22
CA SER A 50 26.06 -49.39 13.80
C SER A 50 25.10 -48.23 13.53
N HIS A 51 24.09 -48.02 14.36
CA HIS A 51 23.14 -46.93 14.18
C HIS A 51 23.75 -45.57 14.45
N LEU A 52 24.69 -45.42 15.39
CA LEU A 52 25.38 -44.16 15.65
C LEU A 52 26.16 -43.67 14.42
N LYS A 53 26.78 -44.59 13.64
CA LYS A 53 27.45 -44.24 12.38
C LYS A 53 26.46 -43.71 11.31
N TYR A 54 25.27 -44.28 11.21
CA TYR A 54 24.26 -43.82 10.27
C TYR A 54 23.65 -42.48 10.72
N TRP A 55 23.48 -42.28 12.01
CA TRP A 55 23.03 -40.98 12.54
C TRP A 55 24.09 -39.88 12.35
N ILE A 56 25.35 -40.17 12.56
CA ILE A 56 26.47 -39.26 12.27
C ILE A 56 26.60 -38.98 10.78
N LEU A 57 26.45 -40.01 9.92
CA LEU A 57 26.48 -39.86 8.47
C LEU A 57 25.27 -39.03 7.96
N SER A 58 24.07 -39.29 8.48
CA SER A 58 22.87 -38.48 8.16
C SER A 58 23.00 -37.06 8.64
N PHE A 59 23.57 -36.82 9.83
CA PHE A 59 23.83 -35.48 10.34
C PHE A 59 24.91 -34.73 9.53
N LEU A 60 25.96 -35.43 9.09
CA LEU A 60 26.97 -34.89 8.18
C LEU A 60 26.42 -34.57 6.78
N ILE A 61 25.49 -35.40 6.27
CA ILE A 61 24.80 -35.15 5.02
C ILE A 61 23.85 -33.94 5.16
N LEU A 62 23.13 -33.81 6.28
CA LEU A 62 22.30 -32.65 6.60
C LEU A 62 23.10 -31.37 6.76
N LEU A 63 24.30 -31.44 7.36
CA LEU A 63 25.22 -30.28 7.47
C LEU A 63 25.78 -29.83 6.11
N ASN A 64 25.95 -30.75 5.15
CA ASN A 64 26.38 -30.40 3.80
C ASN A 64 25.23 -29.93 2.89
N SER A 65 23.97 -30.10 3.31
CA SER A 65 22.79 -29.60 2.55
C SER A 65 22.50 -28.12 2.80
N PHE A 66 23.10 -27.51 3.82
CA PHE A 66 23.17 -26.06 3.98
C PHE A 66 24.42 -25.54 3.28
N SER A 67 24.39 -25.50 1.95
CA SER A 67 25.34 -24.64 1.23
C SER A 67 25.03 -23.22 1.63
N PRO A 68 25.91 -22.49 2.36
CA PRO A 68 25.72 -21.05 2.54
C PRO A 68 25.63 -20.47 1.13
N ILE A 69 24.65 -19.62 0.87
CA ILE A 69 24.61 -18.80 -0.35
C ILE A 69 26.01 -18.24 -0.49
N LYS A 70 26.72 -18.64 -1.55
CA LYS A 70 28.06 -18.10 -1.80
C LYS A 70 27.91 -16.59 -1.89
N SER A 71 28.34 -15.87 -0.86
CA SER A 71 28.16 -14.43 -0.76
C SER A 71 29.06 -13.65 -1.73
N GLN A 72 29.76 -14.32 -2.63
CA GLN A 72 30.68 -13.73 -3.58
C GLN A 72 30.24 -14.02 -5.01
N LEU A 73 29.96 -12.93 -5.75
CA LEU A 73 29.62 -13.00 -7.17
C LEU A 73 30.88 -13.18 -8.01
N SER A 74 30.77 -13.97 -9.09
CA SER A 74 31.82 -14.08 -10.11
C SER A 74 31.96 -12.78 -10.91
N PRO A 75 33.06 -12.59 -11.67
CA PRO A 75 33.20 -11.46 -12.61
C PRO A 75 32.09 -11.42 -13.66
N ASP A 76 31.59 -12.59 -14.08
CA ASP A 76 30.54 -12.73 -15.10
C ASP A 76 29.11 -12.45 -14.57
N ALA A 77 28.99 -12.19 -13.27
CA ALA A 77 27.71 -11.84 -12.68
C ALA A 77 27.18 -10.50 -13.19
N SER A 78 25.86 -10.42 -13.34
CA SER A 78 25.14 -9.18 -13.67
C SER A 78 24.07 -8.86 -12.64
N ILE A 79 23.79 -7.58 -12.45
CA ILE A 79 22.67 -7.10 -11.66
C ILE A 79 21.83 -6.20 -12.57
N SER A 80 20.53 -6.42 -12.55
CA SER A 80 19.59 -5.71 -13.42
C SER A 80 18.38 -5.21 -12.64
N ILE A 81 17.78 -4.13 -13.12
CA ILE A 81 16.46 -3.66 -12.71
C ILE A 81 15.44 -4.31 -13.66
N LEU A 82 14.41 -4.91 -13.07
CA LEU A 82 13.26 -5.43 -13.79
C LEU A 82 12.11 -4.46 -13.60
N THR A 83 11.52 -3.99 -14.71
CA THR A 83 10.30 -3.18 -14.72
C THR A 83 9.17 -3.99 -15.33
N CYS A 84 8.03 -4.02 -14.65
CA CYS A 84 6.89 -4.82 -15.05
C CYS A 84 5.68 -3.92 -15.30
N ALA A 85 5.02 -4.13 -16.43
CA ALA A 85 3.84 -3.38 -16.84
C ALA A 85 2.72 -3.40 -15.78
N PRO A 86 1.85 -2.40 -15.78
CA PRO A 86 0.62 -2.36 -14.97
C PRO A 86 -0.23 -3.62 -15.14
N GLY A 87 -1.05 -3.92 -14.14
CA GLY A 87 -2.02 -5.00 -14.15
C GLY A 87 -3.42 -4.50 -13.80
N ASP A 88 -4.37 -5.44 -13.68
CA ASP A 88 -5.77 -5.10 -13.44
C ASP A 88 -6.12 -4.95 -11.96
N GLU A 89 -5.40 -5.65 -11.10
CA GLU A 89 -5.63 -5.63 -9.67
C GLU A 89 -5.15 -4.31 -9.04
N LEU A 90 -5.83 -3.86 -7.99
CA LEU A 90 -5.55 -2.57 -7.34
C LEU A 90 -4.07 -2.41 -6.93
N TYR A 91 -3.43 -3.47 -6.45
CA TYR A 91 -2.03 -3.46 -6.03
C TYR A 91 -1.03 -3.49 -7.20
N SER A 92 -1.48 -3.80 -8.41
CA SER A 92 -0.64 -3.88 -9.61
C SER A 92 -0.89 -2.75 -10.63
N LEU A 93 -1.82 -1.84 -10.34
CA LEU A 93 -2.26 -0.77 -11.26
C LEU A 93 -1.12 0.12 -11.78
N PHE A 94 -0.05 0.24 -11.02
CA PHE A 94 1.06 1.16 -11.31
C PHE A 94 2.35 0.42 -11.70
N GLY A 95 2.23 -0.85 -12.10
CA GLY A 95 3.40 -1.65 -12.42
C GLY A 95 4.15 -2.18 -11.21
N HIS A 96 5.37 -2.66 -11.44
CA HIS A 96 6.24 -3.17 -10.39
C HIS A 96 7.71 -3.03 -10.79
N THR A 97 8.60 -2.89 -9.80
CA THR A 97 10.04 -2.87 -10.02
C THR A 97 10.74 -3.83 -9.06
N ALA A 98 11.75 -4.57 -9.56
CA ALA A 98 12.53 -5.53 -8.77
C ALA A 98 14.00 -5.51 -9.19
N ILE A 99 14.88 -6.12 -8.38
CA ILE A 99 16.30 -6.29 -8.71
C ILE A 99 16.55 -7.76 -9.00
N ARG A 100 17.13 -8.07 -10.17
CA ARG A 100 17.62 -9.40 -10.52
C ARG A 100 19.13 -9.46 -10.30
N VAL A 101 19.59 -10.54 -9.70
CA VAL A 101 21.01 -10.91 -9.60
C VAL A 101 21.20 -12.23 -10.30
N GLN A 102 22.03 -12.22 -11.36
CA GLN A 102 22.36 -13.40 -12.15
C GLN A 102 23.88 -13.64 -12.08
N ASP A 103 24.27 -14.86 -11.76
CA ASP A 103 25.65 -15.31 -11.81
C ASP A 103 25.73 -16.70 -12.45
N PRO A 104 26.13 -16.81 -13.73
CA PRO A 104 26.14 -18.07 -14.45
C PRO A 104 27.20 -19.05 -13.91
N VAL A 105 28.23 -18.59 -13.19
CA VAL A 105 29.27 -19.44 -12.62
C VAL A 105 28.78 -20.18 -11.37
N THR A 106 27.95 -19.53 -10.59
CA THR A 106 27.39 -20.07 -9.33
C THR A 106 25.97 -20.62 -9.47
N ASP A 107 25.39 -20.58 -10.69
CA ASP A 107 24.01 -20.93 -10.98
C ASP A 107 23.00 -20.13 -10.12
N THR A 108 23.36 -18.85 -9.85
CA THR A 108 22.52 -17.91 -9.10
C THR A 108 21.67 -17.13 -10.09
N ASP A 109 20.35 -17.14 -9.93
CA ASP A 109 19.41 -16.32 -10.70
C ASP A 109 18.17 -16.01 -9.85
N TYR A 110 18.30 -14.97 -9.04
CA TYR A 110 17.30 -14.56 -8.07
C TYR A 110 16.79 -13.15 -8.33
N VAL A 111 15.51 -12.96 -8.00
CA VAL A 111 14.83 -11.67 -8.04
C VAL A 111 14.49 -11.24 -6.62
N PHE A 112 14.90 -10.03 -6.27
CA PHE A 112 14.65 -9.36 -5.01
C PHE A 112 13.47 -8.41 -5.19
N ASN A 113 12.31 -8.74 -4.58
CA ASN A 113 11.06 -8.05 -4.75
C ASN A 113 10.72 -7.24 -3.49
N TYR A 114 10.82 -5.93 -3.55
CA TYR A 114 10.28 -5.02 -2.54
C TYR A 114 8.77 -4.83 -2.74
N GLY A 115 8.04 -4.53 -1.67
CA GLY A 115 6.60 -4.27 -1.77
C GLY A 115 5.73 -5.51 -1.74
N THR A 116 6.28 -6.67 -1.40
CA THR A 116 5.50 -7.89 -1.19
C THR A 116 4.87 -7.90 0.21
N PHE A 117 3.75 -8.59 0.36
CA PHE A 117 3.03 -8.70 1.62
C PHE A 117 2.41 -10.10 1.79
N ASN A 118 2.07 -10.44 3.04
CA ASN A 118 1.49 -11.74 3.35
C ASN A 118 0.01 -11.60 3.70
N PHE A 119 -0.88 -12.12 2.87
CA PHE A 119 -2.34 -12.15 3.10
C PHE A 119 -2.75 -12.89 4.39
N ASN A 120 -1.92 -13.81 4.88
CA ASN A 120 -2.17 -14.54 6.12
C ASN A 120 -1.83 -13.71 7.39
N THR A 121 -1.40 -12.45 7.23
CA THR A 121 -1.14 -11.56 8.36
C THR A 121 -2.42 -11.39 9.19
N PRO A 122 -2.38 -11.59 10.53
CA PRO A 122 -3.54 -11.37 11.38
C PRO A 122 -4.11 -9.97 11.20
N ASN A 123 -5.44 -9.87 11.02
CA ASN A 123 -6.15 -8.62 10.74
C ASN A 123 -5.66 -7.88 9.49
N PHE A 124 -5.30 -8.62 8.43
CA PHE A 124 -4.73 -8.09 7.18
C PHE A 124 -5.49 -6.85 6.66
N TYR A 125 -6.79 -6.97 6.40
CA TYR A 125 -7.58 -5.86 5.85
C TYR A 125 -7.63 -4.63 6.76
N LEU A 126 -7.70 -4.83 8.07
CA LEU A 126 -7.70 -3.71 9.03
C LEU A 126 -6.35 -2.99 9.05
N LYS A 127 -5.25 -3.75 9.06
CA LYS A 127 -3.89 -3.19 8.98
C LYS A 127 -3.66 -2.48 7.66
N PHE A 128 -4.10 -3.07 6.55
CA PHE A 128 -4.02 -2.46 5.21
C PHE A 128 -4.77 -1.12 5.18
N MET A 129 -6.05 -1.11 5.61
CA MET A 129 -6.85 0.12 5.65
C MET A 129 -6.26 1.21 6.57
N ARG A 130 -5.55 0.81 7.63
CA ARG A 130 -4.90 1.75 8.55
C ARG A 130 -3.49 2.18 8.13
N GLY A 131 -2.96 1.67 7.02
CA GLY A 131 -1.56 1.90 6.61
C GLY A 131 -0.53 1.26 7.55
N GLN A 132 -0.92 0.23 8.31
CA GLN A 132 -0.09 -0.46 9.31
C GLN A 132 0.33 -1.88 8.87
N LEU A 133 0.09 -2.21 7.61
CA LEU A 133 0.53 -3.49 7.07
C LEU A 133 2.04 -3.42 6.82
N ASN A 134 2.77 -4.37 7.38
CA ASN A 134 4.18 -4.54 7.06
C ASN A 134 4.32 -5.19 5.69
N TYR A 135 5.03 -4.52 4.80
CA TYR A 135 5.51 -5.07 3.54
C TYR A 135 6.91 -5.63 3.75
N MET A 136 7.40 -6.39 2.79
CA MET A 136 8.70 -7.03 2.93
C MET A 136 9.44 -7.11 1.60
N LEU A 137 10.76 -7.30 1.71
CA LEU A 137 11.59 -7.81 0.63
C LEU A 137 11.42 -9.33 0.57
N SER A 138 10.94 -9.86 -0.54
CA SER A 138 10.94 -11.30 -0.83
C SER A 138 11.96 -11.65 -1.91
N VAL A 139 12.46 -12.88 -1.86
CA VAL A 139 13.41 -13.40 -2.84
C VAL A 139 12.78 -14.61 -3.53
N THR A 140 12.82 -14.63 -4.85
CA THR A 140 12.29 -15.72 -5.68
C THR A 140 13.25 -16.05 -6.81
N SER A 141 13.16 -17.25 -7.39
CA SER A 141 13.89 -17.55 -8.62
C SER A 141 13.37 -16.71 -9.79
N TYR A 142 14.25 -16.35 -10.73
CA TYR A 142 13.86 -15.58 -11.92
C TYR A 142 12.79 -16.31 -12.76
N GLN A 143 12.88 -17.63 -12.88
CA GLN A 143 11.87 -18.42 -13.59
C GLN A 143 10.48 -18.29 -12.95
N HIS A 144 10.41 -18.36 -11.62
CA HIS A 144 9.13 -18.21 -10.92
C HIS A 144 8.57 -16.78 -11.05
N PHE A 145 9.44 -15.79 -10.98
CA PHE A 145 9.07 -14.39 -11.23
C PHE A 145 8.48 -14.19 -12.64
N LEU A 146 9.16 -14.67 -13.67
CA LEU A 146 8.67 -14.52 -15.05
C LEU A 146 7.37 -15.29 -15.30
N TYR A 147 7.20 -16.45 -14.69
CA TYR A 147 5.96 -17.22 -14.82
C TYR A 147 4.73 -16.43 -14.36
N GLU A 148 4.83 -15.67 -13.28
CA GLU A 148 3.75 -14.80 -12.78
C GLU A 148 3.33 -13.77 -13.83
N TYR A 149 4.30 -13.06 -14.43
CA TYR A 149 4.03 -12.02 -15.44
C TYR A 149 3.56 -12.61 -16.77
N GLN A 150 4.09 -13.75 -17.16
CA GLN A 150 3.62 -14.48 -18.33
C GLN A 150 2.17 -14.95 -18.15
N PHE A 151 1.84 -15.46 -16.96
CA PHE A 151 0.49 -15.93 -16.65
C PHE A 151 -0.53 -14.78 -16.61
N THR A 152 -0.12 -13.60 -16.13
CA THR A 152 -0.97 -12.40 -16.06
C THR A 152 -0.94 -11.52 -17.31
N GLY A 153 -0.20 -11.92 -18.37
CA GLY A 153 -0.11 -11.17 -19.63
C GLY A 153 0.51 -9.79 -19.46
N ARG A 154 1.52 -9.64 -18.60
CA ARG A 154 2.17 -8.35 -18.31
C ARG A 154 3.58 -8.33 -18.87
N SER A 155 3.91 -7.25 -19.60
CA SER A 155 5.24 -7.04 -20.18
C SER A 155 6.29 -6.84 -19.08
N VAL A 156 7.53 -7.29 -19.38
CA VAL A 156 8.69 -7.16 -18.48
C VAL A 156 9.89 -6.66 -19.27
N TRP A 157 10.49 -5.59 -18.78
CA TRP A 157 11.76 -5.03 -19.32
C TRP A 157 12.87 -5.24 -18.29
N GLU A 158 14.07 -5.40 -18.79
CA GLU A 158 15.27 -5.58 -17.98
C GLU A 158 16.34 -4.58 -18.38
N GLN A 159 16.82 -3.79 -17.42
CA GLN A 159 17.92 -2.84 -17.55
C GLN A 159 19.12 -3.34 -16.77
N THR A 160 20.17 -3.74 -17.48
CA THR A 160 21.42 -4.21 -16.84
C THR A 160 22.24 -3.03 -16.36
N LEU A 161 22.59 -3.00 -15.07
CA LEU A 161 23.40 -1.95 -14.47
C LEU A 161 24.87 -2.07 -14.86
N ASP A 162 25.50 -0.94 -15.21
CA ASP A 162 26.95 -0.82 -15.40
C ASP A 162 27.66 -0.65 -14.07
N LEU A 163 27.92 -1.77 -13.40
CA LEU A 163 28.57 -1.83 -12.09
C LEU A 163 29.95 -2.50 -12.16
N THR A 164 30.91 -1.92 -11.49
CA THR A 164 32.19 -2.59 -11.24
C THR A 164 32.00 -3.84 -10.38
N GLN A 165 32.95 -4.76 -10.38
CA GLN A 165 32.88 -5.98 -9.57
C GLN A 165 32.72 -5.67 -8.06
N SER A 166 33.35 -4.58 -7.58
CA SER A 166 33.20 -4.15 -6.20
C SER A 166 31.80 -3.66 -5.89
N GLU A 167 31.20 -2.84 -6.77
CA GLU A 167 29.84 -2.33 -6.63
C GLU A 167 28.82 -3.48 -6.68
N LYS A 168 28.94 -4.42 -7.64
CA LYS A 168 28.10 -5.63 -7.71
C LYS A 168 28.15 -6.42 -6.41
N GLN A 169 29.34 -6.63 -5.86
CA GLN A 169 29.52 -7.41 -4.63
C GLN A 169 28.93 -6.69 -3.41
N GLN A 170 29.06 -5.37 -3.31
CA GLN A 170 28.50 -4.59 -2.21
C GLN A 170 26.97 -4.56 -2.28
N LEU A 171 26.40 -4.32 -3.46
CA LEU A 171 24.96 -4.34 -3.70
C LEU A 171 24.35 -5.71 -3.37
N PHE A 172 24.96 -6.79 -3.88
CA PHE A 172 24.47 -8.15 -3.61
C PHE A 172 24.50 -8.48 -2.11
N ARG A 173 25.58 -8.12 -1.42
CA ARG A 173 25.67 -8.31 0.04
C ARG A 173 24.59 -7.52 0.78
N ALA A 174 24.32 -6.28 0.39
CA ALA A 174 23.27 -5.47 0.99
C ALA A 174 21.87 -6.06 0.75
N LEU A 175 21.60 -6.60 -0.45
CA LEU A 175 20.35 -7.29 -0.77
C LEU A 175 20.16 -8.54 0.10
N ILE A 176 21.21 -9.35 0.29
CA ILE A 176 21.15 -10.54 1.15
C ILE A 176 20.86 -10.15 2.61
N ILE A 177 21.57 -9.15 3.16
CA ILE A 177 21.35 -8.67 4.53
C ILE A 177 19.92 -8.12 4.67
N ASN A 178 19.45 -7.37 3.67
CA ASN A 178 18.10 -6.81 3.70
C ASN A 178 17.01 -7.89 3.57
N ALA A 179 17.30 -9.03 2.96
CA ALA A 179 16.39 -10.18 2.84
C ALA A 179 16.29 -11.04 4.11
N GLU A 180 17.19 -10.85 5.09
CA GLU A 180 17.14 -11.57 6.36
C GLU A 180 15.83 -11.31 7.11
N PRO A 181 15.31 -12.27 7.87
CA PRO A 181 14.03 -12.15 8.58
C PRO A 181 13.92 -10.89 9.46
N GLU A 182 15.03 -10.45 10.05
CA GLU A 182 15.10 -9.29 10.94
C GLU A 182 15.06 -7.96 10.19
N ASN A 183 15.46 -7.93 8.92
CA ASN A 183 15.69 -6.71 8.14
C ASN A 183 14.67 -6.49 7.03
N ARG A 184 13.97 -7.56 6.58
CA ARG A 184 13.15 -7.52 5.36
C ARG A 184 11.86 -6.72 5.47
N TYR A 185 11.34 -6.49 6.68
CA TYR A 185 10.04 -5.85 6.88
C TYR A 185 10.16 -4.34 6.98
N TYR A 186 9.20 -3.63 6.36
CA TYR A 186 9.13 -2.18 6.39
C TYR A 186 7.70 -1.67 6.25
N GLN A 187 7.47 -0.40 6.63
CA GLN A 187 6.22 0.29 6.35
C GLN A 187 6.24 0.84 4.92
N TYR A 188 5.28 0.42 4.15
CA TYR A 188 5.15 0.84 2.75
C TYR A 188 4.49 2.21 2.68
N HIS A 189 5.08 3.11 1.89
CA HIS A 189 4.49 4.39 1.55
C HIS A 189 4.42 4.53 0.04
N PHE A 190 3.20 4.65 -0.49
CA PHE A 190 2.97 4.57 -1.94
C PHE A 190 3.84 5.54 -2.76
N PHE A 191 4.01 6.80 -2.33
CA PHE A 191 4.83 7.78 -3.05
C PHE A 191 6.31 7.78 -2.65
N PHE A 192 6.66 7.42 -1.41
CA PHE A 192 8.00 7.72 -0.89
C PHE A 192 8.81 6.50 -0.45
N ASP A 193 8.17 5.35 -0.20
CA ASP A 193 8.85 4.12 0.21
C ASP A 193 8.14 2.88 -0.34
N ASN A 194 8.26 2.68 -1.66
CA ASN A 194 7.60 1.61 -2.42
C ASN A 194 8.60 0.71 -3.15
N CYS A 195 8.13 -0.17 -4.02
CA CYS A 195 8.99 -1.08 -4.79
C CYS A 195 9.98 -0.32 -5.68
N ALA A 196 9.55 0.73 -6.37
CA ALA A 196 10.40 1.49 -7.28
C ALA A 196 11.44 2.34 -6.53
N THR A 197 11.02 3.10 -5.50
CA THR A 197 11.95 3.93 -4.72
C THR A 197 13.01 3.10 -4.00
N ARG A 198 12.64 1.93 -3.42
CA ARG A 198 13.61 1.03 -2.79
C ARG A 198 14.58 0.40 -3.76
N VAL A 199 14.12 0.02 -4.95
CA VAL A 199 14.98 -0.48 -6.02
C VAL A 199 15.96 0.59 -6.47
N ARG A 200 15.48 1.83 -6.70
CA ARG A 200 16.30 2.98 -7.00
C ARG A 200 17.40 3.19 -5.95
N ASP A 201 16.99 3.30 -4.70
CA ASP A 201 17.91 3.60 -3.59
C ASP A 201 18.97 2.50 -3.43
N MET A 202 18.58 1.24 -3.57
CA MET A 202 19.52 0.12 -3.54
C MET A 202 20.47 0.13 -4.74
N ALA A 203 19.96 0.38 -5.96
CA ALA A 203 20.78 0.42 -7.17
C ALA A 203 21.84 1.54 -7.13
N LEU A 204 21.49 2.68 -6.54
CA LEU A 204 22.37 3.85 -6.46
C LEU A 204 23.32 3.85 -5.25
N LEU A 205 23.01 3.07 -4.21
CA LEU A 205 23.68 3.11 -2.90
C LEU A 205 25.19 2.95 -2.98
N PHE A 206 25.69 2.19 -3.95
CA PHE A 206 27.10 1.84 -4.08
C PHE A 206 27.77 2.47 -5.29
N ILE A 207 27.10 3.39 -6.00
CA ILE A 207 27.69 4.18 -7.08
C ILE A 207 28.36 5.41 -6.46
N PRO A 208 29.71 5.51 -6.52
CA PRO A 208 30.43 6.67 -5.98
C PRO A 208 30.01 7.96 -6.68
N ASP A 209 30.03 9.07 -5.94
CA ASP A 209 29.76 10.43 -6.43
C ASP A 209 28.32 10.64 -6.98
N GLY A 210 27.46 9.60 -6.88
CA GLY A 210 26.05 9.66 -7.27
C GLY A 210 25.81 9.59 -8.78
N VAL A 211 24.55 9.82 -9.14
CA VAL A 211 24.03 9.73 -10.49
C VAL A 211 23.19 10.96 -10.79
N SER A 212 23.32 11.50 -11.99
CA SER A 212 22.44 12.54 -12.53
C SER A 212 21.43 11.91 -13.48
N PHE A 213 20.19 12.38 -13.34
CA PHE A 213 19.07 12.02 -14.23
C PHE A 213 18.76 13.20 -15.15
N GLU A 214 18.29 12.92 -16.34
CA GLU A 214 17.74 13.94 -17.21
C GLU A 214 16.33 14.29 -16.74
N ILE A 215 16.00 15.59 -16.66
CA ILE A 215 14.68 16.08 -16.31
C ILE A 215 13.92 16.30 -17.61
N PRO A 216 12.94 15.43 -17.95
CA PRO A 216 12.14 15.63 -19.16
C PRO A 216 11.20 16.83 -19.02
N ASP A 217 11.02 17.59 -20.10
CA ASP A 217 10.14 18.78 -20.15
C ASP A 217 8.70 18.48 -19.73
N TYR A 218 8.22 17.25 -19.94
CA TYR A 218 6.84 16.85 -19.56
C TYR A 218 6.61 16.77 -18.04
N LEU A 219 7.65 16.82 -17.23
CA LEU A 219 7.51 16.88 -15.75
C LEU A 219 7.20 18.28 -15.25
N GLU A 220 7.40 19.32 -16.07
CA GLU A 220 7.14 20.70 -15.65
C GLU A 220 5.66 20.89 -15.32
N GLY A 221 5.39 21.23 -14.07
CA GLY A 221 4.04 21.44 -13.55
C GLY A 221 3.22 20.17 -13.28
N MET A 222 3.80 18.98 -13.42
CA MET A 222 3.14 17.70 -13.12
C MET A 222 3.02 17.51 -11.60
N THR A 223 1.85 17.05 -11.14
CA THR A 223 1.60 16.65 -9.76
C THR A 223 1.70 15.12 -9.59
N PHE A 224 1.80 14.64 -8.32
CA PHE A 224 1.68 13.21 -8.06
C PHE A 224 0.35 12.65 -8.58
N ARG A 225 -0.74 13.42 -8.51
CA ARG A 225 -2.04 13.03 -9.04
C ARG A 225 -2.03 12.87 -10.56
N ASP A 226 -1.38 13.80 -11.29
CA ASP A 226 -1.25 13.71 -12.74
C ASP A 226 -0.46 12.48 -13.14
N ALA A 227 0.63 12.21 -12.43
CA ALA A 227 1.47 11.03 -12.67
C ALA A 227 0.69 9.71 -12.54
N ILE A 228 -0.11 9.55 -11.48
CA ILE A 228 -0.93 8.34 -11.33
C ILE A 228 -2.14 8.31 -12.27
N ALA A 229 -2.65 9.47 -12.71
CA ALA A 229 -3.81 9.55 -13.61
C ALA A 229 -3.52 8.92 -14.97
N TYR A 230 -2.26 8.91 -15.42
CA TYR A 230 -1.84 8.25 -16.66
C TYR A 230 -2.23 6.76 -16.67
N TYR A 231 -2.01 6.05 -15.56
CA TYR A 231 -2.32 4.62 -15.41
C TYR A 231 -3.82 4.32 -15.25
N LEU A 232 -4.62 5.33 -15.00
CA LEU A 232 -6.05 5.19 -14.71
C LEU A 232 -6.95 5.62 -15.87
N GLN A 233 -6.39 5.93 -17.04
CA GLN A 233 -7.15 6.41 -18.21
C GLN A 233 -8.25 5.42 -18.62
N ASN A 234 -7.96 4.13 -18.59
CA ASN A 234 -8.89 3.06 -18.93
C ASN A 234 -9.73 2.58 -17.72
N LYS A 235 -9.53 3.16 -16.53
CA LYS A 235 -10.18 2.78 -15.25
C LYS A 235 -10.83 4.00 -14.58
N PRO A 236 -11.78 4.71 -15.25
CA PRO A 236 -12.28 6.01 -14.79
C PRO A 236 -13.04 5.96 -13.46
N TRP A 237 -13.63 4.81 -13.10
CA TRP A 237 -14.25 4.62 -11.78
C TRP A 237 -13.23 4.51 -10.66
N THR A 238 -12.14 3.78 -10.90
CA THR A 238 -11.00 3.70 -9.97
C THR A 238 -10.35 5.07 -9.82
N LYS A 239 -10.17 5.80 -10.95
CA LYS A 239 -9.67 7.17 -10.93
C LYS A 239 -10.53 8.07 -10.06
N LEU A 240 -11.85 8.07 -10.27
CA LEU A 240 -12.77 8.88 -9.45
C LEU A 240 -12.68 8.53 -7.97
N GLY A 241 -12.58 7.22 -7.64
CA GLY A 241 -12.42 6.77 -6.25
C GLY A 241 -11.13 7.31 -5.62
N LEU A 242 -10.00 7.19 -6.32
CA LEU A 242 -8.71 7.70 -5.84
C LEU A 242 -8.70 9.22 -5.77
N ASP A 243 -9.26 9.94 -6.77
CA ASP A 243 -9.38 11.39 -6.75
C ASP A 243 -10.14 11.91 -5.52
N ILE A 244 -11.15 11.17 -5.05
CA ILE A 244 -11.91 11.52 -3.85
C ILE A 244 -11.17 11.17 -2.55
N LEU A 245 -10.50 10.01 -2.49
CA LEU A 245 -9.89 9.51 -1.25
C LEU A 245 -8.52 10.11 -0.98
N LEU A 246 -7.75 10.43 -2.02
CA LEU A 246 -6.46 11.09 -1.91
C LEU A 246 -6.65 12.59 -1.66
N GLY A 247 -5.93 13.11 -0.66
CA GLY A 247 -6.01 14.51 -0.24
C GLY A 247 -5.09 15.44 -1.04
N GLN A 248 -5.00 16.66 -0.55
CA GLN A 248 -4.21 17.75 -1.13
C GLN A 248 -2.72 17.40 -1.36
N PRO A 249 -2.00 16.64 -0.50
CA PRO A 249 -0.59 16.33 -0.75
C PRO A 249 -0.33 15.58 -2.07
N THR A 250 -1.36 14.99 -2.65
CA THR A 250 -1.26 14.36 -3.99
C THR A 250 -1.20 15.38 -5.12
N ASP A 251 -1.59 16.63 -4.84
CA ASP A 251 -1.57 17.74 -5.80
C ASP A 251 -0.28 18.58 -5.70
N ASP A 252 0.68 18.18 -4.85
CA ASP A 252 2.02 18.74 -4.83
C ASP A 252 2.78 18.36 -6.11
N LEU A 253 3.68 19.25 -6.55
CA LEU A 253 4.47 19.03 -7.75
C LEU A 253 5.49 17.90 -7.53
N VAL A 254 5.67 17.07 -8.55
CA VAL A 254 6.77 16.11 -8.58
C VAL A 254 8.06 16.79 -9.03
N ASP A 255 9.18 16.29 -8.54
CA ASP A 255 10.51 16.60 -9.02
C ASP A 255 11.17 15.37 -9.67
N GLU A 256 12.39 15.51 -10.12
CA GLU A 256 13.19 14.47 -10.74
C GLU A 256 13.26 13.17 -9.92
N SER A 257 13.40 13.29 -8.60
CA SER A 257 13.58 12.15 -7.71
C SER A 257 12.24 11.56 -7.27
N SER A 258 11.25 12.40 -7.03
CA SER A 258 9.96 11.99 -6.51
C SER A 258 9.11 11.28 -7.55
N ILE A 259 9.21 11.62 -8.86
CA ILE A 259 8.49 10.92 -9.93
C ILE A 259 8.89 9.44 -10.05
N GLN A 260 10.09 9.08 -9.61
CA GLN A 260 10.64 7.72 -9.63
C GLN A 260 9.91 6.74 -8.71
N PHE A 261 8.85 7.18 -8.01
CA PHE A 261 7.97 6.25 -7.30
C PHE A 261 7.16 5.35 -8.25
N LEU A 262 7.07 5.71 -9.52
CA LEU A 262 6.39 4.92 -10.56
C LEU A 262 7.43 4.13 -11.37
N PRO A 263 7.21 2.82 -11.56
CA PRO A 263 8.15 1.92 -12.24
C PRO A 263 8.57 2.38 -13.64
N ASP A 264 7.63 2.84 -14.47
CA ASP A 264 7.93 3.25 -15.84
C ASP A 264 8.77 4.53 -15.86
N TYR A 265 8.46 5.52 -15.01
CA TYR A 265 9.24 6.75 -14.90
C TYR A 265 10.66 6.47 -14.38
N LEU A 266 10.78 5.55 -13.42
CA LEU A 266 12.08 5.08 -12.95
C LEU A 266 12.88 4.45 -14.10
N MET A 267 12.26 3.56 -14.88
CA MET A 267 12.88 2.90 -16.02
C MET A 267 13.36 3.92 -17.07
N TRP A 268 12.51 4.88 -17.45
CA TRP A 268 12.85 5.90 -18.46
C TRP A 268 13.99 6.82 -18.00
N GLN A 269 14.01 7.22 -16.72
CA GLN A 269 15.08 8.03 -16.19
C GLN A 269 16.40 7.27 -16.07
N PHE A 270 16.37 5.97 -15.72
CA PHE A 270 17.58 5.16 -15.71
C PHE A 270 18.17 4.97 -17.10
N GLU A 271 17.36 5.00 -18.18
CA GLU A 271 17.85 4.88 -19.56
C GLU A 271 18.85 5.99 -19.92
N THR A 272 18.64 7.20 -19.42
CA THR A 272 19.50 8.37 -19.68
C THR A 272 20.43 8.72 -18.52
N ALA A 273 20.36 7.97 -17.42
CA ALA A 273 21.12 8.22 -16.20
C ALA A 273 22.64 8.09 -16.41
N VAL A 274 23.41 9.05 -15.89
CA VAL A 274 24.88 9.05 -15.99
C VAL A 274 25.53 9.22 -14.63
N ARG A 275 26.70 8.61 -14.45
CA ARG A 275 27.54 8.76 -13.26
C ARG A 275 28.13 10.16 -13.19
N ASN A 276 28.07 10.82 -12.04
CA ASN A 276 28.54 12.20 -11.87
C ASN A 276 30.07 12.35 -12.02
N ASN A 277 30.86 11.30 -11.75
CA ASN A 277 32.31 11.37 -11.77
C ASN A 277 32.92 11.29 -13.18
N ASN A 278 32.22 10.64 -14.14
CA ASN A 278 32.81 10.37 -15.46
C ASN A 278 31.82 10.46 -16.62
N ASN A 279 30.56 10.84 -16.36
CA ASN A 279 29.47 10.89 -17.34
C ASN A 279 29.22 9.57 -18.10
N GLN A 280 29.61 8.42 -17.51
CA GLN A 280 29.31 7.13 -18.11
C GLN A 280 27.86 6.72 -17.82
N PRO A 281 27.17 6.08 -18.77
CA PRO A 281 25.82 5.55 -18.52
C PRO A 281 25.78 4.60 -17.31
N VAL A 282 24.67 4.63 -16.58
CA VAL A 282 24.40 3.69 -15.48
C VAL A 282 23.85 2.37 -15.99
N ILE A 283 23.24 2.38 -17.18
CA ILE A 283 22.65 1.21 -17.84
C ILE A 283 23.53 0.77 -19.01
N LEU A 284 23.93 -0.51 -19.00
CA LEU A 284 24.67 -1.13 -20.10
C LEU A 284 23.77 -1.41 -21.30
N ASN A 285 22.58 -1.95 -21.05
CA ASN A 285 21.61 -2.27 -22.07
C ASN A 285 20.21 -2.40 -21.47
N THR A 286 19.21 -2.18 -22.28
CA THR A 286 17.78 -2.42 -21.99
C THR A 286 17.27 -3.46 -22.96
N ARG A 287 16.52 -4.45 -22.47
CA ARG A 287 15.90 -5.49 -23.29
C ARG A 287 14.49 -5.82 -22.82
N THR A 288 13.62 -6.10 -23.76
CA THR A 288 12.28 -6.63 -23.50
C THR A 288 12.38 -8.14 -23.25
N ILE A 289 11.89 -8.59 -22.11
CA ILE A 289 11.89 -10.01 -21.71
C ILE A 289 10.56 -10.67 -22.04
N LEU A 290 9.46 -9.99 -21.72
CA LEU A 290 8.11 -10.38 -22.10
C LEU A 290 7.43 -9.18 -22.73
N GLU A 291 6.71 -9.42 -23.80
CA GLU A 291 5.95 -8.38 -24.52
C GLU A 291 4.52 -8.85 -24.74
N PHE A 292 3.58 -8.06 -24.27
CA PHE A 292 2.16 -8.27 -24.43
C PHE A 292 1.51 -6.96 -24.88
N ASP A 293 0.52 -7.06 -25.76
CA ASP A 293 -0.27 -5.91 -26.19
C ASP A 293 -1.14 -5.41 -25.04
N GLU A 294 -1.16 -4.11 -24.81
CA GLU A 294 -2.10 -3.51 -23.85
C GLU A 294 -3.50 -3.51 -24.45
N GLU A 295 -4.38 -4.36 -23.95
CA GLU A 295 -5.80 -4.30 -24.28
C GLU A 295 -6.46 -3.10 -23.59
N SER A 296 -6.62 -2.00 -24.32
CA SER A 296 -7.35 -0.83 -23.81
C SER A 296 -8.86 -1.02 -23.95
N THR A 297 -9.50 -1.52 -22.92
CA THR A 297 -10.97 -1.57 -22.82
C THR A 297 -11.49 -0.33 -22.09
N TYR A 298 -12.13 0.57 -22.84
CA TYR A 298 -12.81 1.72 -22.23
C TYR A 298 -14.21 1.32 -21.74
N PRO A 299 -14.56 1.58 -20.48
CA PRO A 299 -15.91 1.30 -20.02
C PRO A 299 -16.92 2.21 -20.73
N ILE A 300 -18.01 1.62 -21.22
CA ILE A 300 -19.09 2.31 -21.95
C ILE A 300 -19.72 3.41 -21.11
N LEU A 301 -19.81 3.22 -19.78
CA LEU A 301 -20.40 4.15 -18.83
C LEU A 301 -19.32 4.78 -17.95
N SER A 302 -18.87 5.95 -18.34
CA SER A 302 -17.97 6.75 -17.51
C SER A 302 -18.69 7.33 -16.28
N PRO A 303 -17.96 7.61 -15.17
CA PRO A 303 -18.55 8.25 -13.97
C PRO A 303 -19.32 9.52 -14.29
N MET A 304 -18.81 10.36 -15.19
CA MET A 304 -19.47 11.59 -15.60
C MET A 304 -20.84 11.35 -16.20
N VAL A 305 -20.95 10.40 -17.12
CA VAL A 305 -22.23 10.06 -17.78
C VAL A 305 -23.24 9.51 -16.76
N VAL A 306 -22.79 8.58 -15.92
CA VAL A 306 -23.67 7.97 -14.89
C VAL A 306 -24.15 9.01 -13.88
N LEU A 307 -23.24 9.85 -13.37
CA LEU A 307 -23.60 10.89 -12.40
C LEU A 307 -24.56 11.92 -12.99
N TRP A 308 -24.42 12.30 -14.26
CA TRP A 308 -25.40 13.16 -14.93
C TRP A 308 -26.77 12.49 -15.08
N ILE A 309 -26.82 11.24 -15.55
CA ILE A 309 -28.09 10.51 -15.73
C ILE A 309 -28.83 10.41 -14.37
N VAL A 310 -28.13 9.91 -13.35
CA VAL A 310 -28.71 9.74 -12.00
C VAL A 310 -29.17 11.09 -11.43
N SER A 311 -28.36 12.13 -11.58
CA SER A 311 -28.68 13.45 -11.08
C SER A 311 -29.89 14.06 -11.79
N LEU A 312 -30.00 13.95 -13.10
CA LEU A 312 -31.15 14.44 -13.86
C LEU A 312 -32.44 13.72 -13.46
N ILE A 313 -32.40 12.41 -13.23
CA ILE A 313 -33.55 11.65 -12.72
C ILE A 313 -33.98 12.19 -11.35
N ILE A 314 -33.04 12.38 -10.43
CA ILE A 314 -33.35 12.89 -9.08
C ILE A 314 -33.86 14.31 -9.14
N ILE A 315 -33.32 15.16 -10.00
CA ILE A 315 -33.80 16.55 -10.20
C ILE A 315 -35.24 16.53 -10.77
N ALA A 316 -35.52 15.69 -11.75
CA ALA A 316 -36.85 15.54 -12.33
C ALA A 316 -37.89 15.08 -11.26
N ILE A 317 -37.51 14.07 -10.45
CA ILE A 317 -38.33 13.63 -9.32
C ILE A 317 -38.54 14.78 -8.32
N SER A 318 -37.51 15.51 -7.98
CA SER A 318 -37.58 16.64 -7.05
C SER A 318 -38.50 17.77 -7.58
N ALA A 319 -38.44 18.05 -8.87
CA ALA A 319 -39.36 19.02 -9.51
C ALA A 319 -40.82 18.51 -9.50
N TRP A 320 -41.04 17.23 -9.72
CA TRP A 320 -42.39 16.62 -9.62
C TRP A 320 -42.93 16.66 -8.18
N GLU A 321 -42.10 16.29 -7.17
CA GLU A 321 -42.44 16.42 -5.74
C GLU A 321 -42.85 17.86 -5.40
N TYR A 322 -42.07 18.83 -5.89
CA TYR A 322 -42.33 20.26 -5.65
C TYR A 322 -43.71 20.69 -6.23
N LYS A 323 -44.00 20.30 -7.49
CA LYS A 323 -45.29 20.59 -8.14
C LYS A 323 -46.48 19.93 -7.42
N ARG A 324 -46.30 18.70 -6.95
CA ARG A 324 -47.34 17.92 -6.26
C ARG A 324 -47.46 18.25 -4.76
N LYS A 325 -46.55 19.10 -4.23
CA LYS A 325 -46.47 19.44 -2.79
C LYS A 325 -46.30 18.19 -1.90
N ILE A 326 -45.62 17.17 -2.40
CA ILE A 326 -45.26 15.95 -1.67
C ILE A 326 -43.77 15.96 -1.34
N PHE A 327 -43.33 15.10 -0.42
CA PHE A 327 -41.94 15.01 -0.02
C PHE A 327 -41.54 13.57 0.27
N ILE A 328 -40.74 12.96 -0.61
CA ILE A 328 -40.28 11.58 -0.50
C ILE A 328 -39.02 11.55 0.36
N LYS A 329 -39.15 11.22 1.63
CA LYS A 329 -38.06 11.24 2.62
C LYS A 329 -36.96 10.23 2.27
N TRP A 330 -37.31 9.09 1.69
CA TRP A 330 -36.36 8.01 1.40
C TRP A 330 -35.27 8.40 0.36
N ILE A 331 -35.56 9.29 -0.56
CA ILE A 331 -34.58 9.84 -1.49
C ILE A 331 -33.49 10.58 -0.70
N ASN A 332 -33.89 11.35 0.30
CA ASN A 332 -32.93 12.06 1.17
C ASN A 332 -32.11 11.09 2.02
N VAL A 333 -32.76 10.03 2.54
CA VAL A 333 -32.04 8.97 3.27
C VAL A 333 -30.96 8.38 2.38
N ALA A 334 -31.31 7.93 1.17
CA ALA A 334 -30.35 7.30 0.26
C ALA A 334 -29.16 8.22 -0.05
N ILE A 335 -29.45 9.45 -0.51
CA ILE A 335 -28.39 10.38 -0.96
C ILE A 335 -27.52 10.82 0.21
N PHE A 336 -28.12 11.31 1.30
CA PHE A 336 -27.36 11.87 2.42
C PHE A 336 -26.66 10.80 3.26
N SER A 337 -27.18 9.54 3.30
CA SER A 337 -26.46 8.43 3.92
C SER A 337 -25.21 8.07 3.11
N THR A 338 -25.34 7.95 1.79
CA THR A 338 -24.17 7.63 0.93
C THR A 338 -23.07 8.68 1.05
N THR A 339 -23.44 9.97 0.95
CA THR A 339 -22.46 11.06 1.05
C THR A 339 -21.89 11.20 2.46
N SER A 340 -22.69 10.91 3.50
CA SER A 340 -22.20 10.90 4.88
C SER A 340 -21.22 9.75 5.16
N ILE A 341 -21.54 8.55 4.68
CA ILE A 341 -20.64 7.38 4.81
C ILE A 341 -19.32 7.66 4.11
N LEU A 342 -19.36 8.25 2.92
CA LEU A 342 -18.14 8.66 2.20
C LEU A 342 -17.35 9.70 3.01
N GLY A 343 -18.01 10.71 3.57
CA GLY A 343 -17.37 11.70 4.43
C GLY A 343 -16.76 11.10 5.70
N LEU A 344 -17.45 10.13 6.32
CA LEU A 344 -16.89 9.39 7.46
C LEU A 344 -15.67 8.55 7.05
N LEU A 345 -15.68 7.95 5.86
CA LEU A 345 -14.52 7.24 5.32
C LEU A 345 -13.34 8.18 5.11
N ILE A 346 -13.56 9.37 4.51
CA ILE A 346 -12.52 10.38 4.33
C ILE A 346 -11.96 10.83 5.69
N CYS A 347 -12.84 11.12 6.67
CA CYS A 347 -12.39 11.44 8.03
C CYS A 347 -11.58 10.30 8.66
N PHE A 348 -12.01 9.05 8.48
CA PHE A 348 -11.28 7.90 8.99
C PHE A 348 -9.88 7.80 8.35
N LEU A 349 -9.78 7.90 7.03
CA LEU A 349 -8.51 7.85 6.33
C LEU A 349 -7.58 8.99 6.75
N TRP A 350 -8.09 10.19 6.90
CA TRP A 350 -7.29 11.36 7.29
C TRP A 350 -6.81 11.31 8.73
N PHE A 351 -7.72 11.01 9.70
CA PHE A 351 -7.42 11.20 11.12
C PHE A 351 -7.05 9.92 11.88
N PHE A 352 -7.35 8.74 11.32
CA PHE A 352 -7.22 7.46 12.03
C PHE A 352 -6.36 6.42 11.29
N THR A 353 -5.66 6.85 10.24
CA THR A 353 -4.75 5.98 9.47
C THR A 353 -3.38 6.64 9.29
N GLU A 354 -2.39 5.84 8.92
CA GLU A 354 -1.03 6.30 8.64
C GLU A 354 -0.84 6.66 7.16
N HIS A 355 -1.92 6.73 6.38
CA HIS A 355 -1.90 7.18 4.98
C HIS A 355 -1.75 8.70 4.90
N SER A 356 -0.51 9.21 4.95
CA SER A 356 -0.20 10.64 5.02
C SER A 356 -0.77 11.47 3.85
N VAL A 357 -1.02 10.83 2.69
CA VAL A 357 -1.52 11.47 1.48
C VAL A 357 -3.05 11.56 1.37
N THR A 358 -3.79 11.07 2.38
CA THR A 358 -5.26 11.14 2.38
C THR A 358 -5.83 12.42 3.00
N GLY A 359 -5.00 13.26 3.60
CA GLY A 359 -5.39 14.53 4.20
C GLY A 359 -4.28 15.58 4.23
N PRO A 360 -4.66 16.87 4.23
CA PRO A 360 -6.04 17.41 4.23
C PRO A 360 -6.84 17.05 2.98
N ASN A 361 -8.17 16.85 3.16
CA ASN A 361 -9.04 16.44 2.06
C ASN A 361 -10.27 17.35 1.95
N TRP A 362 -10.30 18.16 0.88
CA TRP A 362 -11.33 19.17 0.63
C TRP A 362 -12.66 18.59 0.16
N HIS A 363 -12.69 17.29 -0.20
CA HIS A 363 -13.96 16.62 -0.49
C HIS A 363 -14.91 16.57 0.70
N LEU A 364 -14.44 16.80 1.95
CA LEU A 364 -15.28 16.94 3.11
C LEU A 364 -16.27 18.13 3.04
N LEU A 365 -16.05 19.08 2.15
CA LEU A 365 -17.01 20.18 1.94
C LEU A 365 -18.35 19.68 1.38
N TRP A 366 -18.32 18.66 0.52
CA TRP A 366 -19.52 18.07 -0.09
C TRP A 366 -19.85 16.67 0.42
N ALA A 367 -18.87 15.82 0.66
CA ALA A 367 -19.05 14.52 1.31
C ALA A 367 -18.92 14.71 2.83
N ASN A 368 -19.98 15.23 3.44
CA ASN A 368 -19.91 15.74 4.81
C ASN A 368 -20.62 14.81 5.81
N PRO A 369 -19.96 14.37 6.90
CA PRO A 369 -20.59 13.58 7.96
C PRO A 369 -21.86 14.21 8.56
N LEU A 370 -21.97 15.55 8.53
CA LEU A 370 -23.14 16.27 9.02
C LEU A 370 -24.41 15.98 8.20
N HIS A 371 -24.32 15.33 7.04
CA HIS A 371 -25.48 14.86 6.27
C HIS A 371 -26.36 13.90 7.08
N LEU A 372 -25.86 13.20 8.09
CA LEU A 372 -26.68 12.40 9.02
C LEU A 372 -27.73 13.25 9.74
N PHE A 373 -27.39 14.51 10.09
CA PHE A 373 -28.32 15.44 10.70
C PHE A 373 -29.34 15.98 9.69
N VAL A 374 -28.96 16.10 8.41
CA VAL A 374 -29.89 16.42 7.32
C VAL A 374 -30.95 15.34 7.16
N ILE A 375 -30.58 14.07 7.25
CA ILE A 375 -31.52 12.95 7.24
C ILE A 375 -32.52 13.14 8.38
N ARG A 376 -32.07 13.39 9.59
CA ARG A 376 -32.95 13.64 10.75
C ARG A 376 -33.86 14.83 10.53
N ALA A 377 -33.39 15.91 9.87
CA ALA A 377 -34.18 17.10 9.59
C ALA A 377 -35.37 16.85 8.68
N ALA A 378 -35.32 15.80 7.83
CA ALA A 378 -36.45 15.39 7.00
C ALA A 378 -37.66 14.85 7.81
N TRP A 379 -37.44 14.45 9.06
CA TRP A 379 -38.48 14.02 10.00
C TRP A 379 -38.73 15.03 11.12
N TYR A 380 -37.68 15.64 11.66
CA TYR A 380 -37.70 16.51 12.84
C TYR A 380 -36.94 17.80 12.56
N ASN A 381 -37.63 18.76 11.92
CA ASN A 381 -36.97 20.04 11.57
C ASN A 381 -37.03 21.01 12.77
N ASN A 382 -36.01 20.97 13.64
CA ASN A 382 -35.81 21.89 14.75
C ASN A 382 -34.80 22.98 14.39
N ARG A 383 -34.57 23.96 15.32
CA ARG A 383 -33.62 25.09 15.09
C ARG A 383 -32.20 24.58 14.78
N ILE A 384 -31.71 23.58 15.52
CA ILE A 384 -30.35 23.01 15.34
C ILE A 384 -30.20 22.41 13.95
N ASN A 385 -31.18 21.58 13.52
CA ASN A 385 -31.15 20.97 12.20
C ASN A 385 -31.18 22.01 11.06
N ARG A 386 -31.85 23.15 11.27
CA ARG A 386 -31.85 24.25 10.29
C ARG A 386 -30.50 24.94 10.18
N TYR A 387 -29.78 25.15 11.30
CA TYR A 387 -28.42 25.69 11.27
C TYR A 387 -27.46 24.73 10.58
N ILE A 388 -27.54 23.43 10.88
CA ILE A 388 -26.71 22.41 10.21
C ILE A 388 -27.00 22.37 8.71
N ASN A 389 -28.29 22.37 8.30
CA ASN A 389 -28.64 22.42 6.89
C ASN A 389 -28.08 23.65 6.18
N LEU A 390 -28.13 24.82 6.83
CA LEU A 390 -27.57 26.09 6.29
C LEU A 390 -26.05 25.96 6.15
N LEU A 391 -25.35 25.45 7.16
CA LEU A 391 -23.91 25.25 7.13
C LEU A 391 -23.49 24.30 6.00
N VAL A 392 -24.17 23.17 5.85
CA VAL A 392 -23.90 22.20 4.78
C VAL A 392 -24.23 22.82 3.41
N LEU A 393 -25.30 23.59 3.30
CA LEU A 393 -25.63 24.31 2.06
C LEU A 393 -24.57 25.33 1.69
N MET A 394 -24.08 26.11 2.66
CA MET A 394 -22.99 27.06 2.43
C MET A 394 -21.71 26.34 1.95
N ALA A 395 -21.34 25.23 2.57
CA ALA A 395 -20.18 24.44 2.16
C ALA A 395 -20.32 23.93 0.71
N LEU A 396 -21.52 23.46 0.33
CA LEU A 396 -21.82 23.04 -1.04
C LEU A 396 -21.80 24.20 -2.06
N VAL A 397 -22.26 25.38 -1.68
CA VAL A 397 -22.17 26.57 -2.55
C VAL A 397 -20.71 26.99 -2.72
N VAL A 398 -19.92 26.99 -1.65
CA VAL A 398 -18.50 27.30 -1.70
C VAL A 398 -17.77 26.36 -2.63
N ILE A 399 -17.98 25.04 -2.49
CA ILE A 399 -17.30 24.08 -3.38
C ILE A 399 -17.80 24.21 -4.83
N LEU A 400 -19.09 24.43 -5.07
CA LEU A 400 -19.62 24.55 -6.43
C LEU A 400 -19.07 25.80 -7.15
N THR A 401 -18.92 26.92 -6.43
CA THR A 401 -18.44 28.19 -7.03
C THR A 401 -16.94 28.34 -7.00
N GLY A 402 -16.24 27.61 -6.14
CA GLY A 402 -14.84 27.80 -5.85
C GLY A 402 -13.97 26.54 -6.00
N PHE A 403 -14.47 25.43 -6.56
CA PHE A 403 -13.70 24.18 -6.63
C PHE A 403 -12.38 24.32 -7.42
N SER A 404 -12.31 25.25 -8.38
CA SER A 404 -11.09 25.53 -9.12
C SER A 404 -10.04 26.33 -8.35
N PHE A 405 -10.40 26.87 -7.18
CA PHE A 405 -9.52 27.67 -6.31
C PHE A 405 -9.09 26.92 -5.04
N VAL A 406 -9.65 25.74 -4.77
CA VAL A 406 -9.16 24.89 -3.67
C VAL A 406 -7.80 24.29 -4.04
N PRO A 407 -6.89 24.17 -3.07
CA PRO A 407 -5.55 23.61 -3.31
C PRO A 407 -5.55 22.07 -3.43
N GLN A 408 -6.62 21.50 -3.99
CA GLN A 408 -6.78 20.08 -4.26
C GLN A 408 -7.59 19.93 -5.54
N TYR A 409 -7.18 19.01 -6.40
CA TYR A 409 -7.96 18.66 -7.58
C TYR A 409 -9.34 18.09 -7.19
N ILE A 410 -10.37 18.68 -7.73
CA ILE A 410 -11.76 18.25 -7.53
C ILE A 410 -12.36 17.89 -8.89
N PRO A 411 -12.76 16.62 -9.13
CA PRO A 411 -13.28 16.20 -10.41
C PRO A 411 -14.58 16.92 -10.78
N ALA A 412 -14.62 17.56 -11.94
CA ALA A 412 -15.82 18.21 -12.47
C ALA A 412 -17.02 17.26 -12.68
N SER A 413 -16.75 15.95 -12.78
CA SER A 413 -17.79 14.91 -12.82
C SER A 413 -18.69 14.89 -11.59
N LEU A 414 -18.29 15.50 -10.46
CA LEU A 414 -19.08 15.60 -9.23
C LEU A 414 -20.12 16.75 -9.23
N VAL A 415 -20.01 17.69 -10.16
CA VAL A 415 -20.91 18.85 -10.26
C VAL A 415 -22.40 18.46 -10.27
N PRO A 416 -22.85 17.48 -11.09
CA PRO A 416 -24.26 17.09 -11.10
C PRO A 416 -24.74 16.55 -9.74
N LEU A 417 -23.89 15.86 -9.00
CA LEU A 417 -24.19 15.39 -7.65
C LEU A 417 -24.37 16.57 -6.67
N TRP A 418 -23.53 17.60 -6.74
CA TRP A 418 -23.66 18.79 -5.88
C TRP A 418 -24.95 19.55 -6.15
N LEU A 419 -25.36 19.65 -7.42
CA LEU A 419 -26.67 20.25 -7.77
C LEU A 419 -27.82 19.49 -7.11
N VAL A 420 -27.78 18.15 -7.15
CA VAL A 420 -28.77 17.31 -6.45
C VAL A 420 -28.77 17.58 -4.96
N LEU A 421 -27.58 17.59 -4.31
CA LEU A 421 -27.47 17.84 -2.87
C LEU A 421 -28.06 19.21 -2.49
N ILE A 422 -27.75 20.26 -3.25
CA ILE A 422 -28.30 21.60 -3.02
C ILE A 422 -29.82 21.61 -3.14
N ILE A 423 -30.38 21.05 -4.23
CA ILE A 423 -31.83 20.98 -4.44
C ILE A 423 -32.51 20.21 -3.28
N ARG A 424 -31.97 19.07 -2.88
CA ARG A 424 -32.53 18.28 -1.78
C ARG A 424 -32.43 18.99 -0.44
N LEU A 425 -31.36 19.70 -0.14
CA LEU A 425 -31.23 20.52 1.08
C LEU A 425 -32.28 21.66 1.12
N LEU A 426 -32.48 22.36 -0.01
CA LEU A 426 -33.50 23.40 -0.11
C LEU A 426 -34.92 22.82 0.10
N MET A 427 -35.18 21.60 -0.37
CA MET A 427 -36.47 20.92 -0.13
C MET A 427 -36.63 20.51 1.34
N VAL A 428 -35.58 19.99 2.00
CA VAL A 428 -35.59 19.65 3.43
C VAL A 428 -35.84 20.92 4.28
N ALA A 429 -35.23 22.05 3.91
CA ALA A 429 -35.42 23.30 4.63
C ALA A 429 -36.89 23.80 4.63
N ARG A 430 -37.69 23.41 3.65
CA ARG A 430 -39.12 23.77 3.53
C ARG A 430 -40.05 22.88 4.36
N VAL A 431 -39.58 21.75 4.89
CA VAL A 431 -40.38 20.88 5.75
C VAL A 431 -40.76 21.65 7.02
N LYS A 432 -42.08 21.83 7.24
CA LYS A 432 -42.55 22.49 8.45
C LYS A 432 -42.16 21.70 9.70
N PRO A 433 -41.82 22.37 10.81
CA PRO A 433 -41.57 21.68 12.08
C PRO A 433 -42.83 20.89 12.44
N GLY A 434 -42.67 19.60 12.63
CA GLY A 434 -43.76 18.79 13.23
C GLY A 434 -44.08 19.30 14.64
N PRO A 435 -45.33 19.16 15.12
CA PRO A 435 -45.65 19.54 16.49
C PRO A 435 -44.71 18.75 17.44
N LEU A 436 -44.06 19.48 18.34
CA LEU A 436 -43.33 18.88 19.45
C LEU A 436 -44.34 18.00 20.19
N LYS A 437 -44.14 16.66 20.20
CA LYS A 437 -44.82 15.83 21.18
C LYS A 437 -44.41 16.40 22.53
N LYS A 438 -45.34 17.05 23.23
CA LYS A 438 -45.22 17.28 24.65
C LYS A 438 -45.11 15.89 25.26
N ASN A 439 -43.97 15.55 25.85
CA ASN A 439 -43.89 14.43 26.75
C ASN A 439 -44.75 14.82 27.96
N ASP A 440 -45.91 14.22 28.06
CA ASP A 440 -46.68 14.18 29.28
C ASP A 440 -46.02 13.20 30.24
#